data_bf983eabd5f28f858f1cc0b42f69a3a3
#
_entry.id   bf983eabd5f28f858f1cc0b42f69a3a3
#
_cell.length_a   1.000
_cell.length_b   1.000
_cell.length_c   1.000
_cell.angle_alpha   90.00
_cell.angle_beta   90.00
_cell.angle_gamma   90.00
#
_symmetry.space_group_name_H-M   'P 1'
#
loop_
_entity.id
_entity.type
_entity.pdbx_description
1 polymer ?
#
loop_
_entity_poly.entity_id
_entity_poly.type
_entity_poly.pdbx_seq_one_letter_code
_entity_poly.pdbx_strand_id
1 'polypeptide(L)'
;MRGVFPGTHLAAPQVGDAAPDFDLPALIGGVKKRFHLSEQCAKKTLVLAFYPLNWEPLSANQMVQYQMEREKFTEPHAEVVGISVDSIMNTSAWEREIGPFDYPLCSDFWPHGEVSRKYGVFREQEPYAGASERAIFIVNRRGTIVFRKIYELDQVPAIGETLDALRRL
;
A
#
# COMPACT_ATOMS: atom_id res chain seq x y z
N MET A 1 19.67 19.44 23.05
CA MET A 1 18.34 19.09 23.58
C MET A 1 17.48 18.57 22.47
N ARG A 2 17.27 17.26 22.37
CA ARG A 2 16.31 16.71 21.48
C ARG A 2 14.93 16.92 22.08
N GLY A 3 14.15 17.81 21.52
CA GLY A 3 12.75 17.92 21.87
C GLY A 3 12.09 16.59 21.62
N VAL A 4 11.81 15.85 22.68
CA VAL A 4 10.90 14.74 22.64
C VAL A 4 9.54 15.37 22.38
N PHE A 5 9.14 15.44 21.11
CA PHE A 5 7.72 15.54 20.84
C PHE A 5 7.11 14.30 21.50
N PRO A 6 6.07 14.42 22.33
CA PRO A 6 5.29 13.28 22.70
C PRO A 6 4.60 12.80 21.44
N GLY A 7 5.37 12.18 20.56
CA GLY A 7 4.85 11.42 19.48
C GLY A 7 4.11 10.29 20.13
N THR A 8 2.82 10.31 20.02
CA THR A 8 2.01 9.14 20.17
C THR A 8 2.63 8.08 19.27
N HIS A 9 3.46 7.23 19.86
CA HIS A 9 3.79 5.94 19.25
C HIS A 9 2.48 5.17 19.26
N LEU A 10 1.66 5.42 18.23
CA LEU A 10 0.55 4.54 17.95
C LEU A 10 1.17 3.17 17.72
N ALA A 11 0.80 2.20 18.55
CA ALA A 11 1.21 0.83 18.32
C ALA A 11 0.85 0.48 16.88
N ALA A 12 1.77 -0.17 16.15
CA ALA A 12 1.52 -0.61 14.79
C ALA A 12 0.26 -1.49 14.77
N PRO A 13 -0.69 -1.23 13.84
CA PRO A 13 -1.92 -1.99 13.79
C PRO A 13 -1.63 -3.45 13.44
N GLN A 14 -2.33 -4.34 14.10
CA GLN A 14 -2.19 -5.79 13.98
C GLN A 14 -3.44 -6.41 13.36
N VAL A 15 -3.35 -7.68 12.99
CA VAL A 15 -4.54 -8.46 12.59
C VAL A 15 -5.59 -8.40 13.68
N GLY A 16 -6.82 -8.09 13.31
CA GLY A 16 -7.95 -7.89 14.21
C GLY A 16 -8.22 -6.43 14.53
N ASP A 17 -7.27 -5.54 14.32
CA ASP A 17 -7.46 -4.11 14.54
C ASP A 17 -8.21 -3.46 13.39
N ALA A 18 -8.87 -2.34 13.68
CA ALA A 18 -9.39 -1.47 12.63
C ALA A 18 -8.23 -0.92 11.81
N ALA A 19 -8.34 -1.00 10.49
CA ALA A 19 -7.36 -0.38 9.61
C ALA A 19 -7.43 1.15 9.74
N PRO A 20 -6.32 1.83 10.02
CA PRO A 20 -6.31 3.29 10.05
C PRO A 20 -6.85 3.89 8.75
N ASP A 21 -7.87 4.73 8.87
CA ASP A 21 -8.47 5.37 7.70
C ASP A 21 -7.52 6.38 7.07
N PHE A 22 -7.64 6.56 5.77
CA PHE A 22 -6.88 7.57 5.05
C PHE A 22 -7.61 8.00 3.78
N ASP A 23 -7.25 9.19 3.32
CA ASP A 23 -7.70 9.77 2.07
C ASP A 23 -6.48 10.36 1.36
N LEU A 24 -6.07 9.75 0.27
CA LEU A 24 -4.85 10.10 -0.46
C LEU A 24 -5.12 10.43 -1.92
N PRO A 25 -4.30 11.33 -2.51
CA PRO A 25 -4.25 11.43 -3.95
C PRO A 25 -3.88 10.08 -4.56
N ALA A 26 -4.50 9.72 -5.66
CA ALA A 26 -4.27 8.44 -6.32
C ALA A 26 -4.38 8.56 -7.84
N LEU A 27 -3.66 7.67 -8.54
CA LEU A 27 -3.93 7.39 -9.94
C LEU A 27 -4.86 6.19 -10.02
N ILE A 28 -6.00 6.38 -10.69
CA ILE A 28 -6.98 5.31 -10.91
C ILE A 28 -7.29 5.29 -12.40
N GLY A 29 -6.86 4.23 -13.08
CA GLY A 29 -6.95 4.17 -14.53
C GLY A 29 -6.17 5.29 -15.23
N GLY A 30 -5.04 5.70 -14.69
CA GLY A 30 -4.22 6.78 -15.22
C GLY A 30 -4.75 8.19 -14.95
N VAL A 31 -5.87 8.33 -14.23
CA VAL A 31 -6.50 9.60 -13.91
C VAL A 31 -6.25 9.95 -12.45
N LYS A 32 -5.88 11.20 -12.19
CA LYS A 32 -5.68 11.72 -10.83
C LYS A 32 -7.03 11.84 -10.14
N LYS A 33 -7.19 11.10 -9.04
CA LYS A 33 -8.39 11.08 -8.21
C LYS A 33 -7.98 11.06 -6.74
N ARG A 34 -8.95 10.85 -5.87
CA ARG A 34 -8.71 10.56 -4.46
C ARG A 34 -9.14 9.14 -4.14
N PHE A 35 -8.42 8.53 -3.23
CA PHE A 35 -8.74 7.20 -2.70
C PHE A 35 -8.99 7.31 -1.20
N HIS A 36 -10.20 7.02 -0.76
CA HIS A 36 -10.59 7.02 0.64
C HIS A 36 -10.83 5.59 1.10
N LEU A 37 -10.00 5.10 2.03
CA LEU A 37 -10.01 3.71 2.44
C LEU A 37 -11.39 3.24 2.90
N SER A 38 -12.03 3.96 3.82
CA SER A 38 -13.30 3.53 4.40
C SER A 38 -14.44 3.43 3.38
N GLU A 39 -14.44 4.28 2.36
CA GLU A 39 -15.40 4.20 1.27
C GLU A 39 -15.16 2.99 0.36
N GLN A 40 -13.90 2.70 0.08
CA GLN A 40 -13.52 1.65 -0.86
C GLN A 40 -13.60 0.26 -0.22
N CYS A 41 -13.18 0.10 1.03
CA CYS A 41 -13.25 -1.19 1.70
C CYS A 41 -14.70 -1.64 1.96
N ALA A 42 -15.64 -0.73 2.05
CA ALA A 42 -17.06 -1.08 2.14
C ALA A 42 -17.58 -1.81 0.89
N LYS A 43 -16.92 -1.63 -0.25
CA LYS A 43 -17.28 -2.23 -1.54
C LYS A 43 -16.54 -3.53 -1.84
N LYS A 44 -15.27 -3.60 -1.46
CA LYS A 44 -14.37 -4.72 -1.77
C LYS A 44 -13.37 -4.95 -0.63
N THR A 45 -12.88 -6.17 -0.53
CA THR A 45 -11.67 -6.45 0.25
C THR A 45 -10.48 -5.78 -0.44
N LEU A 46 -9.65 -5.09 0.32
CA LEU A 46 -8.50 -4.36 -0.23
C LEU A 46 -7.19 -5.00 0.19
N VAL A 47 -6.31 -5.17 -0.76
CA VAL A 47 -4.91 -5.58 -0.54
C VAL A 47 -4.05 -4.32 -0.63
N LEU A 48 -3.69 -3.77 0.52
CA LEU A 48 -2.83 -2.59 0.58
C LEU A 48 -1.38 -3.04 0.43
N ALA A 49 -0.78 -2.70 -0.69
CA ALA A 49 0.61 -3.02 -0.99
C ALA A 49 1.48 -1.77 -0.81
N PHE A 50 2.06 -1.62 0.37
CA PHE A 50 3.07 -0.60 0.61
C PHE A 50 4.37 -1.03 -0.07
N TYR A 51 4.98 -0.14 -0.84
CA TYR A 51 6.27 -0.37 -1.47
C TYR A 51 7.17 0.85 -1.30
N PRO A 52 8.50 0.65 -1.27
CA PRO A 52 9.40 1.72 -0.86
C PRO A 52 9.38 2.95 -1.76
N LEU A 53 9.62 2.78 -3.05
CA LEU A 53 9.78 3.89 -3.99
C LEU A 53 9.41 3.48 -5.42
N ASN A 54 8.79 4.39 -6.14
CA ASN A 54 8.76 4.31 -7.59
C ASN A 54 10.19 4.24 -8.14
N TRP A 55 10.38 3.67 -9.32
CA TRP A 55 11.66 3.51 -10.01
C TRP A 55 12.63 2.50 -9.37
N GLU A 56 12.34 2.02 -8.17
CA GLU A 56 13.10 0.94 -7.57
C GLU A 56 12.73 -0.38 -8.28
N PRO A 57 13.73 -1.16 -8.79
CA PRO A 57 13.45 -2.29 -9.70
C PRO A 57 12.51 -3.35 -9.15
N LEU A 58 12.62 -3.70 -7.85
CA LEU A 58 11.75 -4.70 -7.25
C LEU A 58 10.32 -4.18 -7.07
N SER A 59 10.15 -2.89 -6.80
CA SER A 59 8.83 -2.25 -6.74
C SER A 59 8.15 -2.26 -8.11
N ALA A 60 8.90 -1.98 -9.18
CA ALA A 60 8.40 -2.10 -10.54
C ALA A 60 7.93 -3.52 -10.84
N ASN A 61 8.76 -4.50 -10.52
CA ASN A 61 8.44 -5.92 -10.73
C ASN A 61 7.18 -6.33 -9.94
N GLN A 62 7.08 -5.94 -8.69
CA GLN A 62 5.92 -6.22 -7.84
C GLN A 62 4.62 -5.66 -8.44
N MET A 63 4.63 -4.39 -8.80
CA MET A 63 3.44 -3.71 -9.31
C MET A 63 3.01 -4.26 -10.68
N VAL A 64 3.95 -4.58 -11.55
CA VAL A 64 3.67 -5.23 -12.84
C VAL A 64 3.07 -6.63 -12.65
N GLN A 65 3.56 -7.40 -11.68
CA GLN A 65 2.99 -8.71 -11.38
C GLN A 65 1.53 -8.62 -10.94
N TYR A 66 1.16 -7.65 -10.11
CA TYR A 66 -0.23 -7.43 -9.72
C TYR A 66 -1.11 -7.13 -10.93
N GLN A 67 -0.62 -6.37 -11.88
CA GLN A 67 -1.35 -6.08 -13.10
C GLN A 67 -1.52 -7.32 -13.97
N MET A 68 -0.46 -8.08 -14.17
CA MET A 68 -0.48 -9.30 -14.98
C MET A 68 -1.42 -10.36 -14.40
N GLU A 69 -1.51 -10.44 -13.08
CA GLU A 69 -2.30 -11.44 -12.38
C GLU A 69 -3.60 -10.87 -11.78
N ARG A 70 -4.02 -9.72 -12.26
CA ARG A 70 -5.16 -8.99 -11.72
C ARG A 70 -6.45 -9.81 -11.66
N GLU A 71 -6.68 -10.66 -12.64
CA GLU A 71 -7.88 -11.51 -12.71
C GLU A 71 -8.02 -12.46 -11.52
N LYS A 72 -6.90 -12.88 -10.92
CA LYS A 72 -6.90 -13.76 -9.75
C LYS A 72 -7.49 -13.11 -8.51
N PHE A 73 -7.55 -11.79 -8.45
CA PHE A 73 -8.15 -11.03 -7.35
C PHE A 73 -9.66 -10.81 -7.55
N THR A 74 -10.17 -11.04 -8.75
CA THR A 74 -11.59 -10.78 -9.08
C THR A 74 -12.52 -11.75 -8.37
N GLU A 75 -12.19 -13.04 -8.33
CA GLU A 75 -13.03 -14.06 -7.71
C GLU A 75 -13.24 -13.84 -6.21
N PRO A 76 -12.20 -13.53 -5.39
CA PRO A 76 -12.39 -13.16 -3.99
C PRO A 76 -12.93 -11.75 -3.78
N HIS A 77 -13.35 -11.05 -4.80
CA HIS A 77 -13.81 -9.66 -4.76
C HIS A 77 -12.82 -8.73 -4.06
N ALA A 78 -11.55 -8.86 -4.42
CA ALA A 78 -10.47 -8.06 -3.86
C ALA A 78 -9.87 -7.12 -4.91
N GLU A 79 -9.28 -6.04 -4.42
CA GLU A 79 -8.53 -5.11 -5.26
C GLU A 79 -7.19 -4.79 -4.60
N VAL A 80 -6.13 -4.79 -5.39
CA VAL A 80 -4.83 -4.32 -4.96
C VAL A 80 -4.81 -2.81 -4.99
N VAL A 81 -4.18 -2.20 -3.98
CA VAL A 81 -3.96 -0.76 -3.87
C VAL A 81 -2.49 -0.55 -3.56
N GLY A 82 -1.73 0.01 -4.49
CA GLY A 82 -0.32 0.35 -4.27
C GLY A 82 -0.21 1.66 -3.50
N ILE A 83 0.70 1.72 -2.53
CA ILE A 83 0.93 2.92 -1.73
C ILE A 83 2.43 3.16 -1.60
N SER A 84 2.89 4.34 -2.01
CA SER A 84 4.26 4.81 -1.81
C SER A 84 4.27 6.24 -1.30
N VAL A 85 5.44 6.70 -0.86
CA VAL A 85 5.64 8.08 -0.39
C VAL A 85 5.90 9.06 -1.53
N ASP A 86 5.92 8.60 -2.77
CA ASP A 86 6.20 9.44 -3.94
C ASP A 86 5.07 10.43 -4.22
N SER A 87 5.40 11.54 -4.87
CA SER A 87 4.38 12.49 -5.32
C SER A 87 3.50 11.89 -6.42
N ILE A 88 2.30 12.40 -6.56
CA ILE A 88 1.39 11.94 -7.62
C ILE A 88 1.97 12.19 -9.03
N MET A 89 2.76 13.24 -9.21
CA MET A 89 3.42 13.53 -10.48
C MET A 89 4.50 12.48 -10.80
N ASN A 90 5.28 12.10 -9.80
CA ASN A 90 6.27 11.03 -9.95
C ASN A 90 5.58 9.70 -10.29
N THR A 91 4.54 9.35 -9.58
CA THR A 91 3.76 8.12 -9.82
C THR A 91 3.13 8.12 -11.20
N SER A 92 2.63 9.27 -11.68
CA SER A 92 2.09 9.40 -13.03
C SER A 92 3.15 9.14 -14.11
N ALA A 93 4.35 9.69 -13.94
CA ALA A 93 5.47 9.46 -14.87
C ALA A 93 5.89 7.98 -14.86
N TRP A 94 5.96 7.39 -13.69
CA TRP A 94 6.32 5.98 -13.53
C TRP A 94 5.30 5.05 -14.18
N GLU A 95 4.01 5.30 -13.99
CA GLU A 95 2.95 4.51 -14.63
C GLU A 95 3.03 4.59 -16.15
N ARG A 96 3.34 5.76 -16.72
CA ARG A 96 3.50 5.89 -18.17
C ARG A 96 4.65 5.05 -18.72
N GLU A 97 5.68 4.82 -17.90
CA GLU A 97 6.84 4.02 -18.28
C GLU A 97 6.58 2.52 -18.18
N ILE A 98 5.99 2.07 -17.10
CA ILE A 98 5.87 0.63 -16.80
C ILE A 98 4.44 0.09 -16.80
N GLY A 99 3.44 0.97 -16.85
CA GLY A 99 2.02 0.58 -16.85
C GLY A 99 1.49 0.31 -18.25
N PRO A 100 0.16 0.43 -18.44
CA PRO A 100 -0.82 0.98 -17.48
C PRO A 100 -1.18 0.01 -16.36
N PHE A 101 -1.70 0.57 -15.26
CA PHE A 101 -2.24 -0.20 -14.15
C PHE A 101 -3.74 0.06 -13.98
N ASP A 102 -4.52 -1.01 -13.83
CA ASP A 102 -5.97 -0.93 -13.65
C ASP A 102 -6.37 -0.89 -12.17
N TYR A 103 -5.43 -0.86 -11.26
CA TYR A 103 -5.66 -0.72 -9.83
C TYR A 103 -5.08 0.61 -9.32
N PRO A 104 -5.59 1.13 -8.18
CA PRO A 104 -5.14 2.42 -7.67
C PRO A 104 -3.67 2.43 -7.21
N LEU A 105 -2.97 3.52 -7.51
CA LEU A 105 -1.65 3.85 -6.95
C LEU A 105 -1.79 5.11 -6.12
N CYS A 106 -1.68 4.98 -4.81
CA CYS A 106 -1.84 6.08 -3.85
C CYS A 106 -0.52 6.77 -3.54
N SER A 107 -0.58 8.08 -3.33
CA SER A 107 0.56 8.93 -3.01
C SER A 107 0.50 9.39 -1.56
N ASP A 108 1.38 8.83 -0.72
CA ASP A 108 1.55 9.19 0.69
C ASP A 108 2.66 10.26 0.82
N PHE A 109 2.59 11.25 -0.05
CA PHE A 109 3.63 12.27 -0.19
C PHE A 109 3.49 13.39 0.84
N TRP A 110 2.27 13.85 1.13
CA TRP A 110 2.07 14.98 2.03
C TRP A 110 0.82 14.82 2.91
N PRO A 111 0.90 14.98 4.24
CA PRO A 111 2.16 15.04 5.00
C PRO A 111 3.00 13.79 4.76
N HIS A 112 4.30 13.98 4.60
CA HIS A 112 5.18 12.92 4.08
C HIS A 112 5.15 11.66 4.94
N GLY A 113 4.72 10.55 4.34
CA GLY A 113 4.71 9.27 5.01
C GLY A 113 3.67 9.13 6.13
N GLU A 114 2.68 10.03 6.21
CA GLU A 114 1.68 10.00 7.28
C GLU A 114 0.95 8.66 7.37
N VAL A 115 0.50 8.13 6.25
CA VAL A 115 -0.21 6.85 6.20
C VAL A 115 0.75 5.70 6.52
N SER A 116 1.95 5.72 5.97
CA SER A 116 2.99 4.73 6.30
C SER A 116 3.29 4.71 7.81
N ARG A 117 3.31 5.87 8.46
CA ARG A 117 3.46 5.97 9.92
C ARG A 117 2.28 5.36 10.67
N LYS A 118 1.06 5.66 10.24
CA LYS A 118 -0.16 5.11 10.84
C LYS A 118 -0.19 3.57 10.78
N TYR A 119 0.36 3.00 9.73
CA TYR A 119 0.43 1.54 9.54
C TYR A 119 1.70 0.91 10.14
N GLY A 120 2.59 1.74 10.73
CA GLY A 120 3.81 1.24 11.36
C GLY A 120 4.87 0.75 10.36
N VAL A 121 4.85 1.27 9.13
CA VAL A 121 5.73 0.84 8.05
C VAL A 121 6.60 1.96 7.47
N PHE A 122 6.71 3.08 8.17
CA PHE A 122 7.59 4.18 7.75
C PHE A 122 9.04 3.87 8.12
N ARG A 123 9.95 4.04 7.17
CA ARG A 123 11.38 3.81 7.40
C ARG A 123 12.09 5.07 7.86
N GLU A 124 12.81 4.96 8.97
CA GLU A 124 13.68 6.02 9.47
C GLU A 124 15.17 5.72 9.25
N GLN A 125 15.49 4.51 8.75
CA GLN A 125 16.86 4.02 8.57
C GLN A 125 17.17 3.78 7.09
N GLU A 126 18.46 3.93 6.75
CA GLU A 126 18.95 3.53 5.44
C GLU A 126 18.93 1.98 5.28
N PRO A 127 18.79 1.44 4.08
CA PRO A 127 18.52 2.17 2.84
C PRO A 127 17.08 2.69 2.79
N TYR A 128 16.86 3.72 1.99
CA TYR A 128 15.54 4.32 1.75
C TYR A 128 14.89 4.96 2.98
N ALA A 129 15.68 5.66 3.82
CA ALA A 129 15.10 6.47 4.90
C ALA A 129 14.09 7.48 4.33
N GLY A 130 12.91 7.57 4.96
CA GLY A 130 11.82 8.41 4.46
C GLY A 130 10.87 7.70 3.50
N ALA A 131 11.16 6.47 3.13
CA ALA A 131 10.27 5.62 2.33
C ALA A 131 9.43 4.70 3.22
N SER A 132 8.60 3.90 2.62
CA SER A 132 7.84 2.85 3.29
C SER A 132 8.63 1.53 3.29
N GLU A 133 8.35 0.68 4.26
CA GLU A 133 8.67 -0.74 4.16
C GLU A 133 7.90 -1.38 3.00
N ARG A 134 8.34 -2.55 2.57
CA ARG A 134 7.56 -3.41 1.68
C ARG A 134 6.63 -4.25 2.55
N ALA A 135 5.34 -3.99 2.49
CA ALA A 135 4.37 -4.61 3.39
C ALA A 135 3.02 -4.83 2.72
N ILE A 136 2.33 -5.89 3.13
CA ILE A 136 0.98 -6.19 2.69
C ILE A 136 0.04 -6.16 3.88
N PHE A 137 -1.05 -5.42 3.75
CA PHE A 137 -2.19 -5.45 4.66
C PHE A 137 -3.43 -5.83 3.88
N ILE A 138 -4.19 -6.80 4.34
CA ILE A 138 -5.50 -7.08 3.76
C ILE A 138 -6.54 -6.53 4.72
N VAL A 139 -7.42 -5.69 4.18
CA VAL A 139 -8.52 -5.04 4.91
C VAL A 139 -9.83 -5.57 4.37
N ASN A 140 -10.64 -6.17 5.24
CA ASN A 140 -11.93 -6.70 4.85
C ASN A 140 -12.99 -5.58 4.69
N ARG A 141 -14.18 -5.94 4.26
CA ARG A 141 -15.28 -4.99 4.02
C ARG A 141 -15.79 -4.29 5.28
N ARG A 142 -15.42 -4.78 6.47
CA ARG A 142 -15.71 -4.14 7.75
C ARG A 142 -14.64 -3.16 8.20
N GLY A 143 -13.58 -2.98 7.39
CA GLY A 143 -12.45 -2.13 7.73
C GLY A 143 -11.49 -2.76 8.74
N THR A 144 -11.50 -4.06 8.90
CA THR A 144 -10.62 -4.80 9.82
C THR A 144 -9.45 -5.39 9.07
N ILE A 145 -8.24 -5.28 9.65
CA ILE A 145 -7.04 -5.94 9.13
C ILE A 145 -7.17 -7.44 9.39
N VAL A 146 -7.12 -8.23 8.33
CA VAL A 146 -7.22 -9.70 8.39
C VAL A 146 -5.92 -10.41 8.01
N PHE A 147 -4.97 -9.68 7.45
CA PHE A 147 -3.61 -10.16 7.13
C PHE A 147 -2.64 -8.99 7.24
N ARG A 148 -1.45 -9.26 7.74
CA ARG A 148 -0.36 -8.30 7.85
C ARG A 148 0.98 -9.01 7.70
N LYS A 149 1.83 -8.51 6.80
CA LYS A 149 3.21 -9.00 6.69
C LYS A 149 4.12 -7.89 6.19
N ILE A 150 5.27 -7.75 6.85
CA ILE A 150 6.38 -6.90 6.40
C ILE A 150 7.42 -7.82 5.78
N TYR A 151 7.85 -7.46 4.56
CA TYR A 151 8.84 -8.21 3.79
C TYR A 151 10.19 -7.53 3.87
N GLU A 152 11.25 -8.30 3.62
CA GLU A 152 12.56 -7.70 3.39
C GLU A 152 12.50 -6.81 2.14
N LEU A 153 13.33 -5.77 2.10
CA LEU A 153 13.30 -4.81 0.97
C LEU A 153 13.64 -5.48 -0.37
N ASP A 154 14.46 -6.52 -0.35
CA ASP A 154 14.88 -7.29 -1.53
C ASP A 154 13.98 -8.48 -1.86
N GLN A 155 12.85 -8.62 -1.16
CA GLN A 155 11.90 -9.70 -1.35
C GLN A 155 10.62 -9.19 -1.99
N VAL A 156 10.29 -9.69 -3.19
CA VAL A 156 8.98 -9.44 -3.81
C VAL A 156 7.94 -10.34 -3.14
N PRO A 157 6.84 -9.79 -2.59
CA PRO A 157 5.78 -10.61 -2.01
C PRO A 157 5.22 -11.61 -3.01
N ALA A 158 5.14 -12.88 -2.62
CA ALA A 158 4.54 -13.90 -3.46
C ALA A 158 3.04 -13.70 -3.57
N ILE A 159 2.53 -13.58 -4.79
CA ILE A 159 1.09 -13.40 -5.04
C ILE A 159 0.28 -14.56 -4.47
N GLY A 160 0.80 -15.78 -4.56
CA GLY A 160 0.14 -16.96 -3.99
C GLY A 160 -0.15 -16.86 -2.50
N GLU A 161 0.77 -16.29 -1.73
CA GLU A 161 0.57 -16.06 -0.29
C GLU A 161 -0.60 -15.11 -0.03
N THR A 162 -0.67 -14.01 -0.78
CA THR A 162 -1.76 -13.04 -0.68
C THR A 162 -3.10 -13.67 -1.07
N LEU A 163 -3.12 -14.42 -2.17
CA LEU A 163 -4.33 -15.11 -2.63
C LEU A 163 -4.79 -16.18 -1.63
N ASP A 164 -3.88 -16.91 -1.01
CA ASP A 164 -4.22 -17.88 0.02
C ASP A 164 -4.84 -17.19 1.25
N ALA A 165 -4.32 -16.04 1.65
CA ALA A 165 -4.90 -15.25 2.72
C ALA A 165 -6.31 -14.76 2.37
N LEU A 166 -6.55 -14.33 1.13
CA LEU A 166 -7.87 -13.92 0.66
C LEU A 166 -8.88 -15.07 0.66
N ARG A 167 -8.44 -16.28 0.31
CA ARG A 167 -9.31 -17.47 0.29
C ARG A 167 -9.75 -17.94 1.67
N ARG A 168 -9.05 -17.52 2.73
CA ARG A 168 -9.36 -17.87 4.12
C ARG A 168 -10.37 -16.94 4.80
N LEU A 169 -10.82 -15.92 4.09
CA LEU A 169 -11.78 -14.95 4.63
C LEU A 169 -13.21 -15.47 4.66
#